data_da28e3eca767337ed25b45ea13b2473b
#
_entry.id   da28e3eca767337ed25b45ea13b2473b
#
_cell.length_a   1.000
_cell.length_b   1.000
_cell.length_c   1.000
_cell.angle_alpha   90.00
_cell.angle_beta   90.00
_cell.angle_gamma   90.00
#
_symmetry.space_group_name_H-M   'P 1'
#
loop_
_entity.id
_entity.type
_entity.pdbx_description
1 polymer ?
#
loop_
_entity_poly.entity_id
_entity_poly.type
_entity_poly.pdbx_seq_one_letter_code
_entity_poly.pdbx_strand_id
1 'polypeptide(L)'
;LNGLITGYMSVAAAISDGLEELESALLADTGDRDIGVQMQELRRDYMQLKRTVLPLKEQYSRLFRSDSSLLHRVNRPFFNDVNDHLLNVAQNIDICRETLSSLMDYLEQRFADERYYETADCRIDHLHSADFSGRSMGDEFP
;
A
#
# COMPACT_ATOMS: atom_id res chain seq x y z
N LEU A 1 -19.36 5.74 -20.95
CA LEU A 1 -17.99 5.24 -20.84
C LEU A 1 -17.05 6.29 -20.23
N ASN A 2 -17.09 7.55 -20.70
CA ASN A 2 -16.26 8.65 -20.18
C ASN A 2 -16.47 8.91 -18.68
N GLY A 3 -17.71 8.90 -18.19
CA GLY A 3 -18.02 9.06 -16.76
C GLY A 3 -17.45 7.93 -15.90
N LEU A 4 -17.43 6.71 -16.39
CA LEU A 4 -16.86 5.55 -15.71
C LEU A 4 -15.33 5.67 -15.58
N ILE A 5 -14.66 6.07 -16.66
CA ILE A 5 -13.19 6.23 -16.68
C ILE A 5 -12.76 7.40 -15.81
N THR A 6 -13.50 8.51 -15.82
CA THR A 6 -13.28 9.64 -14.91
C THR A 6 -13.44 9.21 -13.46
N GLY A 7 -14.40 8.32 -13.15
CA GLY A 7 -14.54 7.71 -11.84
C GLY A 7 -13.30 6.90 -11.44
N TYR A 8 -12.74 6.09 -12.33
CA TYR A 8 -11.51 5.34 -12.06
C TYR A 8 -10.29 6.25 -11.86
N MET A 9 -10.18 7.33 -12.62
CA MET A 9 -9.13 8.34 -12.42
C MET A 9 -9.22 8.98 -11.04
N SER A 10 -10.43 9.32 -10.60
CA SER A 10 -10.67 9.90 -9.27
C SER A 10 -10.31 8.93 -8.16
N VAL A 11 -10.68 7.66 -8.29
CA VAL A 11 -10.31 6.61 -7.31
C VAL A 11 -8.80 6.40 -7.27
N ALA A 12 -8.13 6.35 -8.42
CA ALA A 12 -6.68 6.22 -8.48
C ALA A 12 -5.96 7.39 -7.81
N ALA A 13 -6.44 8.61 -8.03
CA ALA A 13 -5.92 9.81 -7.37
C ALA A 13 -6.12 9.74 -5.85
N ALA A 14 -7.30 9.36 -5.37
CA ALA A 14 -7.60 9.23 -3.95
C ALA A 14 -6.70 8.18 -3.26
N ILE A 15 -6.40 7.07 -3.92
CA ILE A 15 -5.46 6.05 -3.41
C ILE A 15 -4.04 6.63 -3.34
N SER A 16 -3.60 7.35 -4.37
CA SER A 16 -2.29 8.00 -4.39
C SER A 16 -2.13 9.00 -3.26
N ASP A 17 -3.11 9.88 -3.07
CA ASP A 17 -3.14 10.87 -1.99
C ASP A 17 -3.10 10.19 -0.61
N GLY A 18 -3.89 9.14 -0.42
CA GLY A 18 -3.89 8.35 0.81
C GLY A 18 -2.56 7.67 1.11
N LEU A 19 -1.84 7.20 0.08
CA LEU A 19 -0.50 6.63 0.23
C LEU A 19 0.53 7.69 0.62
N GLU A 20 0.45 8.89 0.05
CA GLU A 20 1.32 10.03 0.41
C GLU A 20 1.08 10.50 1.85
N GLU A 21 -0.18 10.57 2.28
CA GLU A 21 -0.54 10.88 3.66
C GLU A 21 0.02 9.83 4.64
N LEU A 22 -0.11 8.55 4.28
CA LEU A 22 0.39 7.45 5.08
C LEU A 22 1.93 7.47 5.17
N GLU A 23 2.62 7.72 4.07
CA GLU A 23 4.08 7.89 4.04
C GLU A 23 4.52 9.03 4.95
N SER A 24 3.83 10.17 4.87
CA SER A 24 4.11 11.33 5.72
C SER A 24 3.89 11.04 7.20
N ALA A 25 2.84 10.31 7.55
CA ALA A 25 2.55 9.89 8.92
C ALA A 25 3.61 8.92 9.47
N LEU A 26 4.09 7.99 8.63
CA LEU A 26 5.15 7.05 8.99
C LEU A 26 6.49 7.76 9.25
N LEU A 27 6.84 8.73 8.41
CA LEU A 27 8.06 9.52 8.56
C LEU A 27 8.02 10.45 9.77
N ALA A 28 6.84 10.97 10.14
CA ALA A 28 6.65 11.83 11.30
C ALA A 28 6.68 11.07 12.64
N ASP A 29 6.68 9.75 12.62
CA ASP A 29 6.72 8.86 13.80
C ASP A 29 5.63 9.19 14.85
N THR A 30 4.43 9.49 14.38
CA THR A 30 3.31 9.92 15.24
C THR A 30 2.76 8.81 16.13
N GLY A 31 3.28 7.58 16.03
CA GLY A 31 2.89 6.45 16.89
C GLY A 31 1.43 6.01 16.73
N ASP A 32 0.79 6.40 15.63
CA ASP A 32 -0.61 6.12 15.37
C ASP A 32 -0.84 4.63 15.14
N ARG A 33 -1.63 4.02 16.02
CA ARG A 33 -1.97 2.59 15.93
C ARG A 33 -2.83 2.23 14.72
N ASP A 34 -3.43 3.24 14.08
CA ASP A 34 -4.33 3.05 12.95
C ASP A 34 -3.61 2.96 11.59
N ILE A 35 -2.30 3.18 11.55
CA ILE A 35 -1.50 3.13 10.31
C ILE A 35 -1.64 1.77 9.60
N GLY A 36 -1.63 0.68 10.36
CA GLY A 36 -1.81 -0.67 9.81
C GLY A 36 -3.20 -0.88 9.20
N VAL A 37 -4.24 -0.32 9.80
CA VAL A 37 -5.61 -0.37 9.29
C VAL A 37 -5.75 0.44 8.02
N GLN A 38 -5.26 1.67 8.02
CA GLN A 38 -5.25 2.55 6.85
C GLN A 38 -4.50 1.91 5.65
N MET A 39 -3.36 1.28 5.93
CA MET A 39 -2.60 0.53 4.91
C MET A 39 -3.43 -0.60 4.30
N GLN A 40 -4.15 -1.37 5.11
CA GLN A 40 -4.99 -2.47 4.62
C GLN A 40 -6.19 -1.98 3.81
N GLU A 41 -6.78 -0.85 4.19
CA GLU A 41 -7.85 -0.22 3.43
C GLU A 41 -7.37 0.26 2.05
N LEU A 42 -6.26 0.99 2.00
CA LEU A 42 -5.66 1.45 0.74
C LEU A 42 -5.25 0.28 -0.16
N ARG A 43 -4.70 -0.78 0.43
CA ARG A 43 -4.37 -2.01 -0.31
C ARG A 43 -5.61 -2.66 -0.91
N ARG A 44 -6.69 -2.75 -0.16
CA ARG A 44 -7.95 -3.31 -0.63
C ARG A 44 -8.51 -2.51 -1.82
N ASP A 45 -8.55 -1.19 -1.68
CA ASP A 45 -9.05 -0.29 -2.71
C ASP A 45 -8.18 -0.33 -3.97
N TYR A 46 -6.87 -0.35 -3.80
CA TYR A 46 -5.91 -0.57 -4.89
C TYR A 46 -6.16 -1.90 -5.63
N MET A 47 -6.32 -3.00 -4.90
CA MET A 47 -6.58 -4.32 -5.50
C MET A 47 -7.89 -4.36 -6.26
N GLN A 48 -8.92 -3.70 -5.75
CA GLN A 48 -10.22 -3.58 -6.43
C GLN A 48 -10.10 -2.78 -7.72
N LEU A 49 -9.44 -1.63 -7.68
CA LEU A 49 -9.19 -0.79 -8.87
C LEU A 49 -8.40 -1.57 -9.93
N LYS A 50 -7.32 -2.22 -9.53
CA LYS A 50 -6.48 -3.03 -10.40
C LYS A 50 -7.27 -4.13 -11.11
N ARG A 51 -8.07 -4.89 -10.38
CA ARG A 51 -8.90 -5.98 -10.93
C ARG A 51 -9.93 -5.50 -11.93
N THR A 52 -10.39 -4.28 -11.82
CA THR A 52 -11.39 -3.68 -12.71
C THR A 52 -10.74 -3.04 -13.93
N VAL A 53 -9.69 -2.26 -13.75
CA VAL A 53 -9.12 -1.43 -14.81
C VAL A 53 -8.22 -2.20 -15.76
N LEU A 54 -7.37 -3.11 -15.25
CA LEU A 54 -6.42 -3.81 -16.13
C LEU A 54 -7.07 -4.69 -17.21
N PRO A 55 -8.11 -5.49 -16.89
CA PRO A 55 -8.82 -6.24 -17.92
C PRO A 55 -9.55 -5.32 -18.91
N LEU A 56 -10.12 -4.23 -18.43
CA LEU A 56 -10.81 -3.25 -19.28
C LEU A 56 -9.84 -2.61 -20.28
N LYS A 57 -8.67 -2.18 -19.82
CA LYS A 57 -7.59 -1.64 -20.67
C LYS A 57 -7.18 -2.65 -21.73
N GLU A 58 -7.00 -3.91 -21.37
CA GLU A 58 -6.57 -4.94 -22.29
C GLU A 58 -7.61 -5.22 -23.38
N GLN A 59 -8.88 -5.36 -22.99
CA GLN A 59 -9.96 -5.56 -23.93
C GLN A 59 -10.14 -4.34 -24.86
N TYR A 60 -10.05 -3.14 -24.30
CA TYR A 60 -10.14 -1.91 -25.07
C TYR A 60 -8.99 -1.80 -26.10
N SER A 61 -7.77 -2.15 -25.72
CA SER A 61 -6.61 -2.17 -26.62
C SER A 61 -6.76 -3.20 -27.73
N ARG A 62 -7.40 -4.34 -27.46
CA ARG A 62 -7.71 -5.35 -28.48
C ARG A 62 -8.77 -4.83 -29.45
N LEU A 63 -9.82 -4.21 -28.95
CA LEU A 63 -10.88 -3.59 -29.78
C LEU A 63 -10.29 -2.51 -30.68
N PHE A 64 -9.39 -1.69 -30.16
CA PHE A 64 -8.74 -0.60 -30.89
C PHE A 64 -7.82 -1.10 -32.02
N ARG A 65 -7.14 -2.23 -31.80
CA ARG A 65 -6.28 -2.88 -32.79
C ARG A 65 -7.04 -3.69 -33.82
N SER A 66 -8.25 -4.14 -33.51
CA SER A 66 -9.11 -4.82 -34.46
C SER A 66 -9.60 -3.78 -35.46
N ASP A 67 -9.31 -3.99 -36.74
CA ASP A 67 -9.71 -3.12 -37.87
C ASP A 67 -11.23 -3.27 -38.15
N SER A 68 -12.01 -3.19 -37.06
CA SER A 68 -13.45 -3.36 -37.14
C SER A 68 -14.08 -2.10 -37.76
N SER A 69 -14.90 -2.31 -38.76
CA SER A 69 -15.72 -1.29 -39.42
C SER A 69 -16.64 -0.50 -38.47
N LEU A 70 -16.74 -0.96 -37.22
CA LEU A 70 -17.49 -0.32 -36.14
C LEU A 70 -16.78 0.94 -35.59
N LEU A 71 -15.45 1.08 -35.80
CA LEU A 71 -14.69 2.28 -35.44
C LEU A 71 -14.68 3.25 -36.60
N HIS A 72 -15.83 3.80 -36.96
CA HIS A 72 -15.92 4.81 -38.01
C HIS A 72 -14.98 5.98 -37.76
N ARG A 73 -14.41 6.54 -38.82
CA ARG A 73 -13.47 7.68 -38.80
C ARG A 73 -13.92 8.85 -37.91
N VAL A 74 -15.22 9.03 -37.73
CA VAL A 74 -15.82 10.16 -36.98
C VAL A 74 -15.62 9.99 -35.48
N ASN A 75 -15.56 8.78 -34.93
CA ASN A 75 -15.45 8.50 -33.51
C ASN A 75 -14.02 8.20 -33.06
N ARG A 76 -13.07 8.16 -33.97
CA ARG A 76 -11.68 7.82 -33.68
C ARG A 76 -11.01 8.73 -32.64
N PRO A 77 -11.19 10.06 -32.65
CA PRO A 77 -10.65 10.93 -31.61
C PRO A 77 -11.20 10.62 -30.23
N PHE A 78 -12.49 10.30 -30.12
CA PHE A 78 -13.10 9.91 -28.86
C PHE A 78 -12.53 8.59 -28.31
N PHE A 79 -12.33 7.62 -29.17
CA PHE A 79 -11.72 6.34 -28.77
C PHE A 79 -10.24 6.48 -28.39
N ASN A 80 -9.50 7.37 -29.03
CA ASN A 80 -8.14 7.71 -28.63
C ASN A 80 -8.10 8.32 -27.24
N ASP A 81 -8.98 9.28 -26.96
CA ASP A 81 -9.09 9.95 -25.67
C ASP A 81 -9.39 8.95 -24.53
N VAL A 82 -10.33 8.04 -24.76
CA VAL A 82 -10.64 6.94 -23.84
C VAL A 82 -9.44 6.04 -23.60
N ASN A 83 -8.71 5.69 -24.65
CA ASN A 83 -7.50 4.86 -24.54
C ASN A 83 -6.41 5.55 -23.72
N ASP A 84 -6.19 6.83 -23.96
CA ASP A 84 -5.18 7.61 -23.23
C ASP A 84 -5.52 7.75 -21.76
N HIS A 85 -6.81 7.93 -21.42
CA HIS A 85 -7.27 7.93 -20.03
C HIS A 85 -7.07 6.58 -19.36
N LEU A 86 -7.38 5.46 -20.04
CA LEU A 86 -7.15 4.11 -19.51
C LEU A 86 -5.67 3.82 -19.29
N LEU A 87 -4.80 4.27 -20.21
CA LEU A 87 -3.35 4.16 -20.05
C LEU A 87 -2.86 4.96 -18.85
N ASN A 88 -3.39 6.18 -18.65
CA ASN A 88 -3.05 7.02 -17.51
C ASN A 88 -3.45 6.35 -16.18
N VAL A 89 -4.68 5.83 -16.08
CA VAL A 89 -5.12 5.11 -14.87
C VAL A 89 -4.25 3.88 -14.61
N ALA A 90 -3.90 3.12 -15.65
CA ALA A 90 -3.03 1.94 -15.51
C ALA A 90 -1.62 2.32 -15.02
N GLN A 91 -1.08 3.43 -15.49
CA GLN A 91 0.21 3.96 -15.01
C GLN A 91 0.13 4.37 -13.53
N ASN A 92 -0.94 5.04 -13.13
CA ASN A 92 -1.16 5.40 -11.73
C ASN A 92 -1.31 4.15 -10.84
N ILE A 93 -1.95 3.09 -11.32
CA ILE A 93 -2.02 1.80 -10.62
C ILE A 93 -0.62 1.22 -10.40
N ASP A 94 0.28 1.30 -11.39
CA ASP A 94 1.65 0.82 -11.25
C ASP A 94 2.45 1.64 -10.22
N ILE A 95 2.30 2.96 -10.22
CA ILE A 95 2.92 3.85 -9.22
C ILE A 95 2.40 3.53 -7.83
N CYS A 96 1.08 3.39 -7.64
CA CYS A 96 0.48 3.01 -6.36
C CYS A 96 0.99 1.64 -5.88
N ARG A 97 1.20 0.67 -6.78
CA ARG A 97 1.79 -0.62 -6.44
C ARG A 97 3.19 -0.50 -5.86
N GLU A 98 4.04 0.30 -6.49
CA GLU A 98 5.41 0.50 -6.04
C GLU A 98 5.46 1.19 -4.68
N THR A 99 4.68 2.25 -4.49
CA THR A 99 4.58 2.96 -3.22
C THR A 99 4.03 2.06 -2.12
N LEU A 100 2.95 1.33 -2.39
CA LEU A 100 2.34 0.40 -1.43
C LEU A 100 3.33 -0.70 -1.00
N SER A 101 4.07 -1.28 -1.94
CA SER A 101 5.10 -2.28 -1.65
C SER A 101 6.20 -1.72 -0.76
N SER A 102 6.69 -0.53 -1.07
CA SER A 102 7.72 0.15 -0.29
C SER A 102 7.27 0.46 1.14
N LEU A 103 6.03 0.93 1.32
CA LEU A 103 5.46 1.21 2.64
C LEU A 103 5.21 -0.07 3.45
N MET A 104 4.79 -1.16 2.81
CA MET A 104 4.62 -2.46 3.47
C MET A 104 5.96 -2.99 3.98
N ASP A 105 7.02 -2.94 3.17
CA ASP A 105 8.36 -3.36 3.55
C ASP A 105 8.89 -2.53 4.74
N TYR A 106 8.66 -1.22 4.72
CA TYR A 106 9.03 -0.33 5.81
C TYR A 106 8.31 -0.68 7.12
N LEU A 107 7.00 -0.95 7.07
CA LEU A 107 6.22 -1.36 8.24
C LEU A 107 6.67 -2.71 8.79
N GLU A 108 6.95 -3.68 7.93
CA GLU A 108 7.45 -4.99 8.36
C GLU A 108 8.78 -4.88 9.09
N GLN A 109 9.71 -4.06 8.60
CA GLN A 109 10.98 -3.79 9.27
C GLN A 109 10.78 -3.13 10.62
N ARG A 110 9.91 -2.11 10.70
CA ARG A 110 9.62 -1.40 11.94
C ARG A 110 9.03 -2.32 13.01
N PHE A 111 8.05 -3.16 12.66
CA PHE A 111 7.48 -4.14 13.59
C PHE A 111 8.47 -5.24 14.00
N ALA A 112 9.40 -5.61 13.13
CA ALA A 112 10.46 -6.54 13.46
C ALA A 112 11.43 -5.94 14.49
N ASP A 113 11.80 -4.68 14.33
CA ASP A 113 12.66 -3.95 15.26
C ASP A 113 12.00 -3.76 16.62
N GLU A 114 10.73 -3.33 16.67
CA GLU A 114 9.97 -3.22 17.92
C GLU A 114 9.92 -4.56 18.69
N ARG A 115 9.63 -5.65 18.02
CA ARG A 115 9.64 -7.00 18.64
C ARG A 115 11.01 -7.41 19.14
N TYR A 116 12.07 -7.02 18.44
CA TYR A 116 13.45 -7.29 18.88
C TYR A 116 13.77 -6.55 20.18
N TYR A 117 13.41 -5.27 20.28
CA TYR A 117 13.62 -4.46 21.48
C TYR A 117 12.79 -4.96 22.66
N GLU A 118 11.53 -5.30 22.48
CA GLU A 118 10.67 -5.87 23.52
C GLU A 118 11.25 -7.21 24.05
N THR A 119 11.73 -8.08 23.18
CA THR A 119 12.34 -9.35 23.59
C THR A 119 13.70 -9.15 24.27
N ALA A 120 14.45 -8.14 23.88
CA ALA A 120 15.72 -7.79 24.51
C ALA A 120 15.51 -7.22 25.93
N ASP A 121 14.52 -6.32 26.10
CA ASP A 121 14.13 -5.77 27.41
C ASP A 121 13.63 -6.84 28.35
N CYS A 122 12.78 -7.76 27.90
CA CYS A 122 12.34 -8.91 28.70
C CYS A 122 13.50 -9.81 29.12
N ARG A 123 14.53 -9.97 28.30
CA ARG A 123 15.73 -10.74 28.66
C ARG A 123 16.59 -10.04 29.70
N ILE A 124 16.74 -8.73 29.61
CA ILE A 124 17.47 -7.90 30.57
C ILE A 124 16.78 -7.94 31.93
N ASP A 125 15.45 -7.76 31.97
CA ASP A 125 14.68 -7.84 33.20
C ASP A 125 14.74 -9.22 33.85
N HIS A 126 14.76 -10.28 33.06
CA HIS A 126 14.91 -11.64 33.58
C HIS A 126 16.31 -11.92 34.15
N LEU A 127 17.35 -11.37 33.53
CA LEU A 127 18.73 -11.46 34.04
C LEU A 127 18.92 -10.65 35.34
N HIS A 128 18.33 -9.44 35.43
CA HIS A 128 18.33 -8.64 36.67
C HIS A 128 17.56 -9.32 37.82
N SER A 129 16.44 -9.94 37.51
CA SER A 129 15.63 -10.69 38.48
C SER A 129 16.37 -11.95 38.99
N ALA A 130 17.08 -12.64 38.13
CA ALA A 130 17.91 -13.83 38.52
C ALA A 130 19.12 -13.44 39.36
N ASP A 131 19.76 -12.30 39.10
CA ASP A 131 20.92 -11.80 39.85
C ASP A 131 20.50 -11.32 41.24
N PHE A 132 19.31 -10.75 41.41
CA PHE A 132 18.75 -10.34 42.69
C PHE A 132 18.37 -11.54 43.57
N SER A 133 17.86 -12.64 43.02
CA SER A 133 17.59 -13.86 43.78
C SER A 133 18.85 -14.61 44.22
N GLY A 134 19.96 -14.50 43.47
CA GLY A 134 21.26 -15.03 43.83
C GLY A 134 21.96 -14.32 44.98
N ARG A 135 21.71 -13.03 45.18
CA ARG A 135 22.28 -12.24 46.29
C ARG A 135 21.55 -12.42 47.62
N SER A 136 20.29 -12.81 47.58
CA SER A 136 19.52 -13.07 48.80
C SER A 136 19.89 -14.36 49.54
N MET A 137 20.64 -15.27 48.92
CA MET A 137 21.08 -16.53 49.53
C MET A 137 22.46 -16.46 50.18
N GLY A 138 23.16 -15.33 50.14
CA GLY A 138 24.52 -15.18 50.64
C GLY A 138 24.67 -14.65 52.07
N ASP A 139 23.59 -14.25 52.74
CA ASP A 139 23.65 -13.55 54.04
C ASP A 139 23.19 -14.35 55.26
N GLU A 140 23.07 -15.67 55.17
CA GLU A 140 22.81 -16.55 56.33
C GLU A 140 23.99 -17.49 56.57
N PHE A 141 25.10 -16.94 57.03
CA PHE A 141 26.10 -17.66 57.85
C PHE A 141 26.46 -16.82 59.07
N PRO A 142 26.27 -17.37 60.28
CA PRO A 142 26.79 -16.77 61.50
C PRO A 142 28.32 -16.91 61.60
#